data_9a9e9f9c0ade6a30bd69b95cad57454d
#
_entry.id   9a9e9f9c0ade6a30bd69b95cad57454d
#
_cell.length_a   1.000
_cell.length_b   1.000
_cell.length_c   1.000
_cell.angle_alpha   90.00
_cell.angle_beta   90.00
_cell.angle_gamma   90.00
#
_symmetry.space_group_name_H-M   'P 1'
#
loop_
_entity.id
_entity.type
_entity.pdbx_description
1 polymer ?
#
loop_
_entity_poly.entity_id
_entity_poly.type
_entity_poly.pdbx_seq_one_letter_code
_entity_poly.pdbx_strand_id
1 'polypeptide(L)'
;MAVETAPSALPYVSWSSASMALIPAADWPLVFGSMQALKGHVQEYPGCQKLEAFVEPEGADYRIHCYTTWDTPEQLEAFLARGYTFERMLADVAGLQAEPPRVMEKVF
;
A
#
# COMPACT_ATOMS: atom_id res chain seq x y z
N MET A 1 -7.98 4.52 24.22
CA MET A 1 -7.63 4.15 23.95
C MET A 1 -7.36 3.87 23.60
N ALA A 2 -7.02 3.79 23.60
CA ALA A 2 -6.50 3.28 23.16
C ALA A 2 -6.33 2.60 23.08
N VAL A 3 -6.59 2.40 23.10
CA VAL A 3 -6.32 1.62 22.79
C VAL A 3 -5.96 1.23 22.55
N GLU A 4 -6.11 1.34 22.38
CA GLU A 4 -5.65 0.86 22.02
C GLU A 4 -4.88 0.66 21.56
N THR A 5 -5.10 1.25 21.12
CA THR A 5 -4.02 0.87 20.78
C THR A 5 -3.42 0.12 21.49
N ALA A 6 -4.15 -0.46 21.84
CA ALA A 6 -3.41 -1.24 22.63
C ALA A 6 -2.30 -1.69 21.84
N PRO A 7 -1.23 -1.27 22.20
CA PRO A 7 -0.09 -1.70 21.49
C PRO A 7 -0.01 -3.20 21.59
N SER A 8 0.55 -3.75 20.59
CA SER A 8 0.90 -5.14 20.62
C SER A 8 1.65 -5.47 21.87
N ALA A 9 1.37 -6.63 22.41
CA ALA A 9 2.16 -7.19 23.49
C ALA A 9 3.52 -7.68 23.02
N LEU A 10 3.75 -7.75 21.71
CA LEU A 10 4.97 -8.30 21.13
C LEU A 10 5.97 -7.18 20.85
N PRO A 11 7.21 -7.28 21.35
CA PRO A 11 8.18 -6.17 21.24
C PRO A 11 8.72 -5.94 19.82
N TYR A 12 8.52 -6.89 18.91
CA TYR A 12 9.08 -6.78 17.56
C TYR A 12 8.00 -6.72 16.49
N VAL A 13 6.83 -6.22 16.87
CA VAL A 13 5.73 -6.11 15.92
C VAL A 13 5.99 -4.97 14.95
N SER A 14 5.72 -5.22 13.70
CA SER A 14 5.68 -4.17 12.69
C SER A 14 4.25 -4.01 12.21
N TRP A 15 4.02 -2.92 11.50
CA TRP A 15 2.70 -2.56 10.98
C TRP A 15 2.73 -2.59 9.48
N SER A 16 1.68 -3.09 8.87
CA SER A 16 1.59 -3.24 7.42
C SER A 16 0.33 -2.62 6.89
N SER A 17 0.42 -2.10 5.67
CA SER A 17 -0.77 -1.76 4.90
C SER A 17 -0.92 -2.77 3.76
N ALA A 18 -2.16 -3.10 3.46
CA ALA A 18 -2.51 -3.88 2.28
C ALA A 18 -3.46 -3.05 1.43
N SER A 19 -3.09 -2.85 0.18
CA SER A 19 -3.90 -2.07 -0.77
C SER A 19 -4.18 -2.93 -1.99
N MET A 20 -5.35 -2.72 -2.60
CA MET A 20 -5.73 -3.45 -3.79
C MET A 20 -6.40 -2.53 -4.79
N ALA A 21 -6.13 -2.75 -6.06
CA ALA A 21 -6.78 -2.02 -7.15
C ALA A 21 -7.01 -2.96 -8.32
N LEU A 22 -8.09 -2.74 -9.05
CA LEU A 22 -8.39 -3.40 -10.29
C LEU A 22 -8.27 -2.35 -11.40
N ILE A 23 -7.50 -2.65 -12.44
CA ILE A 23 -7.29 -1.73 -13.57
C ILE A 23 -7.47 -2.49 -14.88
N PRO A 24 -7.87 -1.78 -15.95
CA PRO A 24 -7.82 -2.40 -17.28
C PRO A 24 -6.39 -2.81 -17.62
N ALA A 25 -6.22 -4.00 -18.17
CA ALA A 25 -4.89 -4.51 -18.48
C ALA A 25 -4.12 -3.59 -19.45
N ALA A 26 -4.83 -2.89 -20.31
CA ALA A 26 -4.22 -1.95 -21.27
C ALA A 26 -3.51 -0.78 -20.57
N ASP A 27 -3.90 -0.46 -19.35
CA ASP A 27 -3.30 0.65 -18.59
C ASP A 27 -2.09 0.21 -17.77
N TRP A 28 -1.73 -1.06 -17.81
CA TRP A 28 -0.64 -1.58 -17.01
C TRP A 28 0.69 -0.82 -17.20
N PRO A 29 1.13 -0.47 -18.43
CA PRO A 29 2.39 0.25 -18.57
C PRO A 29 2.41 1.58 -17.82
N LEU A 30 1.30 2.32 -17.85
CA LEU A 30 1.17 3.57 -17.12
C LEU A 30 1.22 3.34 -15.61
N VAL A 31 0.46 2.36 -15.15
CA VAL A 31 0.37 2.03 -13.73
C VAL A 31 1.72 1.54 -13.22
N PHE A 32 2.40 0.70 -13.99
CA PHE A 32 3.70 0.19 -13.61
C PHE A 32 4.71 1.33 -13.43
N GLY A 33 4.70 2.31 -14.32
CA GLY A 33 5.56 3.49 -14.17
C GLY A 33 5.28 4.26 -12.89
N SER A 34 4.01 4.44 -12.55
CA SER A 34 3.62 5.11 -11.31
C SER A 34 4.08 4.32 -10.08
N MET A 35 3.98 2.99 -10.13
CA MET A 35 4.41 2.14 -9.03
C MET A 35 5.93 2.15 -8.85
N GLN A 36 6.67 2.23 -9.94
CA GLN A 36 8.13 2.36 -9.86
C GLN A 36 8.53 3.67 -9.21
N ALA A 37 7.84 4.76 -9.54
CA ALA A 37 8.07 6.04 -8.91
C ALA A 37 7.75 5.98 -7.41
N LEU A 38 6.64 5.33 -7.06
CA LEU A 38 6.28 5.12 -5.66
C LEU A 38 7.37 4.37 -4.91
N LYS A 39 7.89 3.31 -5.50
CA LYS A 39 8.94 2.52 -4.86
C LYS A 39 10.13 3.38 -4.47
N GLY A 40 10.55 4.29 -5.35
CA GLY A 40 11.65 5.19 -5.06
C GLY A 40 11.35 6.11 -3.88
N HIS A 41 10.13 6.64 -3.82
CA HIS A 41 9.72 7.51 -2.73
C HIS A 41 9.60 6.77 -1.40
N VAL A 42 8.98 5.60 -1.41
CA VAL A 42 8.72 4.83 -0.18
C VAL A 42 10.02 4.43 0.49
N GLN A 43 11.03 4.06 -0.27
CA GLN A 43 12.31 3.64 0.27
C GLN A 43 13.03 4.76 1.04
N GLU A 44 12.63 6.01 0.81
CA GLU A 44 13.22 7.14 1.51
C GLU A 44 12.50 7.48 2.82
N TYR A 45 11.36 6.86 3.08
CA TYR A 45 10.61 7.15 4.29
C TYR A 45 11.20 6.44 5.50
N PRO A 46 11.40 7.16 6.61
CA PRO A 46 11.88 6.53 7.84
C PRO A 46 10.91 5.45 8.31
N GLY A 47 11.45 4.32 8.68
CA GLY A 47 10.65 3.22 9.22
C GLY A 47 10.07 2.29 8.21
N CYS A 48 10.21 2.58 6.92
CA CYS A 48 9.75 1.65 5.89
C CYS A 48 10.72 0.47 5.80
N GLN A 49 10.23 -0.70 6.14
CA GLN A 49 11.03 -1.92 6.09
C GLN A 49 10.94 -2.57 4.71
N LYS A 50 9.76 -2.46 4.06
CA LYS A 50 9.48 -3.30 2.92
C LYS A 50 8.32 -2.74 2.10
N LEU A 51 8.44 -2.84 0.81
CA LEU A 51 7.37 -2.57 -0.14
C LEU A 51 7.32 -3.73 -1.11
N GLU A 52 6.15 -4.36 -1.23
CA GLU A 52 5.94 -5.47 -2.15
C GLU A 52 4.70 -5.21 -2.99
N ALA A 53 4.76 -5.60 -4.26
CA ALA A 53 3.62 -5.49 -5.15
C ALA A 53 3.49 -6.77 -5.96
N PHE A 54 2.24 -7.18 -6.17
CA PHE A 54 1.92 -8.38 -6.94
C PHE A 54 0.81 -8.02 -7.92
N VAL A 55 0.83 -8.68 -9.07
CA VAL A 55 -0.18 -8.47 -10.11
C VAL A 55 -0.70 -9.82 -10.54
N GLU A 56 -2.02 -9.93 -10.67
CA GLU A 56 -2.63 -11.13 -11.21
C GLU A 56 -3.65 -10.75 -12.30
N PRO A 57 -3.70 -11.52 -13.40
CA PRO A 57 -4.71 -11.30 -14.43
C PRO A 57 -6.10 -11.64 -13.90
N GLU A 58 -7.08 -10.83 -14.29
CA GLU A 58 -8.47 -11.08 -13.95
C GLU A 58 -9.33 -10.67 -15.14
N GLY A 59 -9.57 -11.61 -16.07
CA GLY A 59 -10.26 -11.32 -17.32
C GLY A 59 -9.47 -10.32 -18.16
N ALA A 60 -10.11 -9.22 -18.54
CA ALA A 60 -9.47 -8.14 -19.29
C ALA A 60 -8.76 -7.14 -18.39
N ASP A 61 -8.73 -7.40 -17.09
CA ASP A 61 -8.17 -6.50 -16.09
C ASP A 61 -6.97 -7.11 -15.40
N TYR A 62 -6.26 -6.28 -14.66
CA TYR A 62 -5.24 -6.73 -13.72
C TYR A 62 -5.63 -6.31 -12.32
N ARG A 63 -5.49 -7.24 -11.38
CA ARG A 63 -5.64 -6.97 -9.96
C ARG A 63 -4.25 -6.76 -9.37
N ILE A 64 -4.08 -5.61 -8.74
CA ILE A 64 -2.80 -5.21 -8.16
C ILE A 64 -2.92 -5.27 -6.65
N HIS A 65 -1.94 -5.89 -6.01
CA HIS A 65 -1.83 -5.94 -4.55
C HIS A 65 -0.55 -5.24 -4.15
N CYS A 66 -0.62 -4.36 -3.17
CA CYS A 66 0.56 -3.67 -2.67
C CYS A 66 0.59 -3.76 -1.16
N TYR A 67 1.73 -4.16 -0.63
CA TYR A 67 1.95 -4.30 0.81
C TYR A 67 3.14 -3.45 1.22
N THR A 68 2.97 -2.68 2.29
CA THR A 68 4.06 -1.94 2.90
C THR A 68 4.22 -2.39 4.35
N THR A 69 5.43 -2.36 4.86
CA THR A 69 5.71 -2.76 6.24
C THR A 69 6.53 -1.69 6.92
N TRP A 70 6.15 -1.33 8.15
CA TRP A 70 6.68 -0.19 8.87
C TRP A 70 7.03 -0.54 10.31
N ASP A 71 7.99 0.19 10.88
CA ASP A 71 8.40 0.01 12.27
C ASP A 71 7.30 0.41 13.25
N THR A 72 6.57 1.50 12.95
CA THR A 72 5.54 2.03 13.85
C THR A 72 4.28 2.37 13.09
N PRO A 73 3.11 2.34 13.77
CA PRO A 73 1.86 2.74 13.13
C PRO A 73 1.84 4.21 12.75
N GLU A 74 2.52 5.07 13.50
CA GLU A 74 2.58 6.50 13.21
C GLU A 74 3.27 6.76 11.88
N GLN A 75 4.33 6.03 11.59
CA GLN A 75 5.03 6.17 10.30
C GLN A 75 4.15 5.73 9.15
N LEU A 76 3.42 4.63 9.32
CA LEU A 76 2.48 4.16 8.32
C LEU A 76 1.38 5.19 8.08
N GLU A 77 0.79 5.72 9.14
CA GLU A 77 -0.27 6.71 9.04
C GLU A 77 0.22 7.99 8.34
N ALA A 78 1.42 8.44 8.64
CA ALA A 78 2.01 9.59 7.99
C ALA A 78 2.18 9.35 6.49
N PHE A 79 2.59 8.16 6.11
CA PHE A 79 2.73 7.78 4.71
C PHE A 79 1.38 7.82 3.98
N LEU A 80 0.36 7.22 4.57
CA LEU A 80 -0.97 7.21 3.97
C LEU A 80 -1.58 8.60 3.89
N ALA A 81 -1.33 9.43 4.90
CA ALA A 81 -1.82 10.81 4.93
C ALA A 81 -1.22 11.67 3.83
N ARG A 82 -0.05 11.30 3.31
CA ARG A 82 0.57 11.99 2.19
C ARG A 82 -0.11 11.68 0.85
N GLY A 83 -1.07 10.75 0.84
CA GLY A 83 -1.82 10.44 -0.36
C GLY A 83 -1.24 9.31 -1.19
N TYR A 84 -0.39 8.49 -0.63
CA TYR A 84 0.16 7.32 -1.31
C TYR A 84 -0.81 6.16 -1.24
N THR A 85 -1.96 6.35 -1.85
CA THR A 85 -2.99 5.31 -2.00
C THR A 85 -3.27 5.13 -3.48
N PHE A 86 -3.75 3.96 -3.87
CA PHE A 86 -4.09 3.72 -5.27
C PHE A 86 -5.16 4.69 -5.77
N GLU A 87 -6.12 5.01 -4.92
CA GLU A 87 -7.17 5.95 -5.24
C GLU A 87 -6.64 7.29 -5.73
N ARG A 88 -5.61 7.79 -5.07
CA ARG A 88 -5.04 9.10 -5.40
C ARG A 88 -3.96 9.01 -6.47
N MET A 89 -3.13 7.99 -6.37
CA MET A 89 -2.02 7.82 -7.31
C MET A 89 -2.47 7.48 -8.72
N LEU A 90 -3.57 6.72 -8.83
CA LEU A 90 -4.08 6.24 -10.10
C LEU A 90 -5.39 6.92 -10.48
N ALA A 91 -5.63 8.12 -9.97
CA ALA A 91 -6.88 8.84 -10.19
C ALA A 91 -7.18 9.08 -11.67
N ASP A 92 -6.15 9.14 -12.51
CA ASP A 92 -6.31 9.39 -13.94
C ASP A 92 -6.62 8.12 -14.73
N VAL A 93 -6.59 6.95 -14.10
CA VAL A 93 -6.88 5.69 -14.78
C VAL A 93 -8.40 5.52 -14.84
N ALA A 94 -8.96 5.59 -16.02
CA ALA A 94 -10.38 5.32 -16.22
C ALA A 94 -10.67 3.86 -15.93
N GLY A 95 -11.76 3.59 -15.21
CA GLY A 95 -12.10 2.22 -14.85
C GLY A 95 -11.37 1.69 -13.62
N LEU A 96 -10.59 2.52 -12.95
CA LEU A 96 -9.95 2.14 -11.70
C LEU A 96 -10.99 1.77 -10.63
N GLN A 97 -10.77 0.64 -9.99
CA GLN A 97 -11.54 0.23 -8.82
C GLN A 97 -10.54 -0.03 -7.69
N ALA A 98 -10.36 0.96 -6.84
CA ALA A 98 -9.41 0.89 -5.74
C ALA A 98 -10.14 0.75 -4.40
N GLU A 99 -9.61 -0.09 -3.54
CA GLU A 99 -10.11 -0.22 -2.17
C GLU A 99 -9.24 0.63 -1.25
N PRO A 100 -9.81 1.17 -0.17
CA PRO A 100 -9.01 1.86 0.83
C PRO A 100 -7.96 0.91 1.42
N PRO A 101 -6.79 1.41 1.77
CA PRO A 101 -5.77 0.55 2.37
C PRO A 101 -6.22 0.01 3.72
N ARG A 102 -5.86 -1.23 3.98
CA ARG A 102 -6.09 -1.86 5.28
C ARG A 102 -4.82 -1.78 6.09
N VAL A 103 -4.96 -1.40 7.35
CA VAL A 103 -3.83 -1.33 8.27
C VAL A 103 -3.88 -2.55 9.17
N MET A 104 -2.76 -3.26 9.26
CA MET A 104 -2.68 -4.52 9.99
C MET A 104 -1.43 -4.54 10.85
N GLU A 105 -1.54 -5.19 11.99
CA GLU A 105 -0.39 -5.45 12.84
C GLU A 105 0.19 -6.81 12.45
N LYS A 106 1.50 -6.85 12.25
CA LYS A 106 2.17 -8.09 11.90
C LYS A 106 2.42 -8.90 13.16
N VAL A 107 1.95 -10.14 13.16
CA VAL A 107 2.10 -11.02 14.32
C VAL A 107 3.17 -12.10 14.13
N PHE A 108 3.66 -12.29 12.92
CA PHE A 108 4.76 -13.21 12.65
C PHE A 108 5.82 -12.54 11.82
#